data_91e8ad4da7724a80e015c9119e32fead
#
_entry.id   91e8ad4da7724a80e015c9119e32fead
#
_cell.length_a   1.000
_cell.length_b   1.000
_cell.length_c   1.000
_cell.angle_alpha   90.00
_cell.angle_beta   90.00
_cell.angle_gamma   90.00
#
_symmetry.space_group_name_H-M   'P 1'
#
loop_
_entity.id
_entity.type
_entity.pdbx_description
1 polymer ?
#
loop_
_entity_poly.entity_id
_entity_poly.type
_entity_poly.pdbx_seq_one_letter_code
_entity_poly.pdbx_strand_id
1 'polypeptide(L)'
;MRHRAGISPRFNQGGFYSFTPKHLTSMTMLIKHLRPLLLLLLAALTLTLQAQHVKFKVGCGLATHYGHDHAVGAYKIGMGYEWELGQHLSITPWLEVAGKGWKTPDAVVQVRDDAGEPVFDDETGEPLMGIMSRSTTANYLELPILLTGYLRLGPSRYLVLAGGPYVAWGMAGKSKVKGDQEQSGSRKLYYDEKTFDQRGAHRFDAGLQAFAGYQFQSGITVGIEADFGWAKCSAAGGRNLSSLLTLGYHF
;
A
#
# COMPACT_ATOMS: atom_id res chain seq x y z
N MET A 1 -47.35 -50.50 39.73
CA MET A 1 -48.22 -49.38 40.19
C MET A 1 -47.77 -48.09 39.60
N ARG A 2 -48.64 -47.50 38.86
CA ARG A 2 -48.77 -46.18 38.22
C ARG A 2 -48.25 -45.01 39.05
N HIS A 3 -47.54 -44.05 38.43
CA HIS A 3 -48.03 -42.66 38.42
C HIS A 3 -47.43 -41.93 37.25
N ARG A 4 -48.30 -41.46 36.33
CA ARG A 4 -48.08 -40.44 35.29
C ARG A 4 -48.10 -39.11 35.98
N ALA A 5 -47.14 -38.22 35.63
CA ALA A 5 -47.28 -36.79 35.81
C ALA A 5 -47.10 -36.11 34.46
N GLY A 6 -48.16 -35.48 33.95
CA GLY A 6 -48.19 -34.74 32.73
C GLY A 6 -47.48 -33.39 32.86
N ILE A 7 -46.74 -33.02 31.86
CA ILE A 7 -46.14 -31.69 31.68
C ILE A 7 -46.89 -31.03 30.52
N SER A 8 -47.69 -30.03 30.84
CA SER A 8 -48.30 -29.14 29.85
C SER A 8 -47.28 -28.18 29.27
N PRO A 9 -47.31 -27.90 27.99
CA PRO A 9 -46.45 -26.86 27.39
C PRO A 9 -47.02 -25.48 27.68
N ARG A 10 -46.30 -24.66 28.42
CA ARG A 10 -46.56 -23.22 28.47
C ARG A 10 -46.06 -22.57 27.19
N PHE A 11 -46.97 -22.15 26.35
CA PHE A 11 -46.74 -21.15 25.30
C PHE A 11 -46.29 -19.86 25.99
N ASN A 12 -45.07 -19.40 25.68
CA ASN A 12 -44.62 -18.08 26.06
C ASN A 12 -44.65 -17.19 24.82
N GLN A 13 -45.47 -16.16 24.91
CA GLN A 13 -45.71 -15.17 23.87
C GLN A 13 -44.49 -14.24 23.70
N GLY A 14 -44.14 -13.99 22.44
CA GLY A 14 -43.69 -12.73 21.88
C GLY A 14 -42.62 -11.93 22.62
N GLY A 15 -41.38 -12.25 22.44
CA GLY A 15 -40.27 -11.30 22.61
C GLY A 15 -39.75 -10.86 21.28
N PHE A 16 -40.22 -9.74 20.76
CA PHE A 16 -39.57 -9.02 19.66
C PHE A 16 -38.24 -8.50 20.16
N TYR A 17 -37.13 -9.15 19.79
CA TYR A 17 -35.81 -8.59 19.95
C TYR A 17 -35.64 -7.48 18.92
N SER A 18 -35.81 -6.23 19.35
CA SER A 18 -35.42 -5.06 18.56
C SER A 18 -33.88 -5.02 18.49
N PHE A 19 -33.35 -5.49 17.39
CA PHE A 19 -31.93 -5.33 17.04
C PHE A 19 -31.72 -3.86 16.67
N THR A 20 -31.30 -3.02 17.61
CA THR A 20 -30.77 -1.68 17.30
C THR A 20 -29.31 -1.83 16.95
N PRO A 21 -28.91 -1.62 15.70
CA PRO A 21 -27.50 -1.74 15.30
C PRO A 21 -26.72 -0.54 15.82
N LYS A 22 -26.04 -0.68 16.96
CA LYS A 22 -25.14 0.34 17.53
C LYS A 22 -24.01 0.75 16.56
N HIS A 23 -23.77 -0.01 15.49
CA HIS A 23 -22.79 0.31 14.45
C HIS A 23 -23.29 1.34 13.41
N LEU A 24 -24.59 1.51 13.22
CA LEU A 24 -25.11 2.46 12.23
C LEU A 24 -25.00 3.91 12.72
N THR A 25 -25.09 4.14 14.03
CA THR A 25 -24.96 5.49 14.63
C THR A 25 -23.54 6.03 14.59
N SER A 26 -22.53 5.16 14.70
CA SER A 26 -21.11 5.55 14.61
C SER A 26 -20.73 5.97 13.16
N MET A 27 -21.24 5.25 12.17
CA MET A 27 -20.98 5.53 10.76
C MET A 27 -21.66 6.82 10.27
N THR A 28 -22.87 7.10 10.75
CA THR A 28 -23.59 8.34 10.42
C THR A 28 -22.98 9.57 11.07
N MET A 29 -22.40 9.46 12.27
CA MET A 29 -21.62 10.56 12.88
C MET A 29 -20.33 10.86 12.11
N LEU A 30 -19.59 9.81 11.68
CA LEU A 30 -18.38 9.99 10.88
C LEU A 30 -18.68 10.69 9.55
N ILE A 31 -19.76 10.30 8.88
CA ILE A 31 -20.19 10.89 7.61
C ILE A 31 -20.64 12.36 7.78
N LYS A 32 -21.28 12.70 8.92
CA LYS A 32 -21.69 14.09 9.21
C LYS A 32 -20.49 15.03 9.36
N HIS A 33 -19.38 14.58 9.91
CA HIS A 33 -18.16 15.39 10.05
C HIS A 33 -17.28 15.37 8.79
N LEU A 34 -17.36 14.30 8.00
CA LEU A 34 -16.61 14.19 6.75
C LEU A 34 -17.18 15.05 5.63
N ARG A 35 -18.53 15.25 5.60
CA ARG A 35 -19.20 16.08 4.58
C ARG A 35 -18.73 17.54 4.57
N PRO A 36 -18.68 18.29 5.68
CA PRO A 36 -18.20 19.67 5.64
C PRO A 36 -16.72 19.76 5.29
N LEU A 37 -15.90 18.76 5.71
CA LEU A 37 -14.48 18.70 5.35
C LEU A 37 -14.31 18.46 3.84
N LEU A 38 -15.11 17.57 3.26
CA LEU A 38 -15.11 17.28 1.83
C LEU A 38 -15.61 18.49 1.02
N LEU A 39 -16.65 19.17 1.50
CA LEU A 39 -17.16 20.40 0.89
C LEU A 39 -16.16 21.55 0.98
N LEU A 40 -15.44 21.67 2.09
CA LEU A 40 -14.39 22.66 2.27
C LEU A 40 -13.19 22.36 1.37
N LEU A 41 -12.83 21.09 1.22
CA LEU A 41 -11.81 20.63 0.28
C LEU A 41 -12.22 20.89 -1.18
N LEU A 42 -13.48 20.59 -1.52
CA LEU A 42 -14.05 20.88 -2.85
C LEU A 42 -14.12 22.39 -3.12
N ALA A 43 -14.55 23.18 -2.14
CA ALA A 43 -14.58 24.64 -2.24
C ALA A 43 -13.17 25.24 -2.34
N ALA A 44 -12.20 24.72 -1.59
CA ALA A 44 -10.79 25.10 -1.74
C ALA A 44 -10.25 24.73 -3.13
N LEU A 45 -10.62 23.57 -3.68
CA LEU A 45 -10.28 23.18 -5.06
C LEU A 45 -10.92 24.12 -6.11
N THR A 46 -12.13 24.56 -5.90
CA THR A 46 -12.82 25.47 -6.86
C THR A 46 -12.30 26.89 -6.83
N LEU A 47 -11.78 27.35 -5.69
CA LEU A 47 -11.21 28.68 -5.54
C LEU A 47 -9.80 28.81 -6.16
N THR A 48 -9.12 27.71 -6.47
CA THR A 48 -7.75 27.68 -7.00
C THR A 48 -7.64 27.17 -8.44
N LEU A 49 -8.75 26.89 -9.12
CA LEU A 49 -8.74 26.41 -10.50
C LEU A 49 -8.40 27.52 -11.52
N GLN A 50 -7.19 28.03 -11.42
CA GLN A 50 -6.44 28.26 -12.63
C GLN A 50 -5.84 26.90 -13.02
N ALA A 51 -6.44 26.24 -14.00
CA ALA A 51 -6.11 24.86 -14.42
C ALA A 51 -4.62 24.69 -14.82
N GLN A 52 -3.90 25.76 -15.01
CA GLN A 52 -2.50 25.84 -15.44
C GLN A 52 -1.47 25.31 -14.42
N HIS A 53 -1.88 24.97 -13.21
CA HIS A 53 -0.95 24.54 -12.15
C HIS A 53 -1.22 23.11 -11.65
N VAL A 54 -2.18 22.41 -12.26
CA VAL A 54 -2.49 21.03 -11.87
C VAL A 54 -1.63 20.06 -12.65
N LYS A 55 -1.07 19.09 -11.95
CA LYS A 55 -0.25 18.01 -12.52
C LYS A 55 -0.83 16.65 -12.16
N PHE A 56 -0.71 15.73 -13.11
CA PHE A 56 -1.00 14.31 -12.90
C PHE A 56 0.23 13.48 -13.21
N LYS A 57 0.39 12.37 -12.51
CA LYS A 57 1.40 11.37 -12.84
C LYS A 57 0.92 9.95 -12.59
N VAL A 58 1.44 9.05 -13.40
CA VAL A 58 1.36 7.60 -13.20
C VAL A 58 2.75 7.02 -13.33
N GLY A 59 3.06 6.00 -12.55
CA GLY A 59 4.35 5.35 -12.58
C GLY A 59 4.22 3.85 -12.37
N CYS A 60 5.14 3.10 -12.96
CA CYS A 60 5.30 1.67 -12.72
C CYS A 60 6.78 1.32 -12.61
N GLY A 61 7.10 0.33 -11.79
CA GLY A 61 8.49 -0.04 -11.52
C GLY A 61 8.63 -1.13 -10.49
N LEU A 62 9.62 -1.00 -9.65
CA LEU A 62 10.01 -1.97 -8.65
C LEU A 62 10.10 -1.33 -7.27
N ALA A 63 9.74 -2.10 -6.25
CA ALA A 63 9.96 -1.74 -4.85
C ALA A 63 10.58 -2.91 -4.09
N THR A 64 11.33 -2.57 -3.05
CA THR A 64 11.98 -3.52 -2.14
C THR A 64 12.19 -2.87 -0.78
N HIS A 65 12.82 -3.57 0.14
CA HIS A 65 13.44 -3.00 1.33
C HIS A 65 14.95 -2.86 1.16
N TYR A 66 15.56 -1.94 1.90
CA TYR A 66 17.01 -1.89 2.03
C TYR A 66 17.53 -3.19 2.65
N GLY A 67 18.59 -3.73 2.09
CA GLY A 67 19.27 -4.91 2.61
C GLY A 67 19.13 -6.11 1.68
N HIS A 68 18.50 -7.18 2.14
CA HIS A 68 18.53 -8.48 1.47
C HIS A 68 17.22 -8.90 0.80
N ASP A 69 16.19 -8.03 0.82
CA ASP A 69 14.90 -8.34 0.23
C ASP A 69 14.94 -8.25 -1.30
N HIS A 70 14.17 -9.10 -1.95
CA HIS A 70 14.00 -9.06 -3.39
C HIS A 70 12.93 -8.05 -3.78
N ALA A 71 13.08 -7.45 -4.97
CA ALA A 71 12.14 -6.48 -5.50
C ALA A 71 10.82 -7.14 -5.95
N VAL A 72 9.74 -6.39 -5.82
CA VAL A 72 8.41 -6.70 -6.35
C VAL A 72 7.91 -5.55 -7.22
N GLY A 73 6.89 -5.81 -8.04
CA GLY A 73 6.27 -4.75 -8.84
C GLY A 73 5.72 -3.63 -7.97
N ALA A 74 5.96 -2.39 -8.40
CA ALA A 74 5.47 -1.16 -7.77
C ALA A 74 4.68 -0.32 -8.76
N TYR A 75 3.76 0.48 -8.25
CA TYR A 75 3.03 1.47 -9.03
C TYR A 75 2.78 2.73 -8.22
N LYS A 76 2.52 3.83 -8.91
CA LYS A 76 2.15 5.10 -8.29
C LYS A 76 1.19 5.86 -9.20
N ILE A 77 0.19 6.49 -8.61
CA ILE A 77 -0.76 7.39 -9.28
C ILE A 77 -0.91 8.61 -8.38
N GLY A 78 -0.74 9.80 -8.94
CA GLY A 78 -0.79 11.01 -8.16
C GLY A 78 -1.33 12.22 -8.90
N MET A 79 -1.81 13.17 -8.12
CA MET A 79 -2.14 14.53 -8.55
C MET A 79 -1.42 15.53 -7.66
N GLY A 80 -0.96 16.61 -8.26
CA GLY A 80 -0.24 17.67 -7.57
C GLY A 80 -0.68 19.04 -8.01
N TYR A 81 -0.38 20.02 -7.17
CA TYR A 81 -0.60 21.43 -7.50
C TYR A 81 0.73 22.17 -7.43
N GLU A 82 1.13 22.82 -8.52
CA GLU A 82 2.40 23.52 -8.62
C GLU A 82 2.26 24.97 -8.22
N TRP A 83 3.13 25.43 -7.33
CA TRP A 83 3.34 26.83 -7.02
C TRP A 83 4.69 27.28 -7.57
N GLU A 84 4.68 28.15 -8.53
CA GLU A 84 5.88 28.74 -9.08
C GLU A 84 6.55 29.69 -8.06
N LEU A 85 7.81 29.43 -7.76
CA LEU A 85 8.64 30.30 -6.90
C LEU A 85 9.49 31.26 -7.75
N GLY A 86 9.54 31.04 -9.07
CA GLY A 86 10.29 31.84 -10.02
C GLY A 86 10.32 31.17 -11.40
N GLN A 87 11.12 31.71 -12.32
CA GLN A 87 11.15 31.23 -13.72
C GLN A 87 11.62 29.79 -13.92
N HIS A 88 12.35 29.23 -12.92
CA HIS A 88 12.99 27.92 -13.06
C HIS A 88 12.76 27.04 -11.83
N LEU A 89 12.00 27.50 -10.87
CA LEU A 89 11.81 26.81 -9.60
C LEU A 89 10.35 26.81 -9.19
N SER A 90 9.86 25.68 -8.74
CA SER A 90 8.51 25.53 -8.17
C SER A 90 8.50 24.60 -6.96
N ILE A 91 7.44 24.68 -6.18
CA ILE A 91 7.12 23.72 -5.14
C ILE A 91 5.80 23.03 -5.47
N THR A 92 5.78 21.72 -5.37
CA THR A 92 4.60 20.93 -5.72
C THR A 92 4.29 19.94 -4.61
N PRO A 93 3.26 20.19 -3.79
CA PRO A 93 2.66 19.15 -2.98
C PRO A 93 1.88 18.19 -3.89
N TRP A 94 1.99 16.90 -3.58
CA TRP A 94 1.32 15.83 -4.27
C TRP A 94 0.43 15.04 -3.32
N LEU A 95 -0.64 14.48 -3.85
CA LEU A 95 -1.43 13.43 -3.23
C LEU A 95 -1.30 12.19 -4.12
N GLU A 96 -0.75 11.10 -3.55
CA GLU A 96 -0.38 9.92 -4.31
C GLU A 96 -0.90 8.65 -3.67
N VAL A 97 -1.29 7.69 -4.51
CA VAL A 97 -1.50 6.30 -4.10
C VAL A 97 -0.33 5.50 -4.66
N ALA A 98 0.43 4.88 -3.77
CA ALA A 98 1.61 4.11 -4.11
C ALA A 98 1.46 2.66 -3.65
N GLY A 99 1.66 1.72 -4.57
CA GLY A 99 1.81 0.31 -4.28
C GLY A 99 3.29 -0.03 -4.16
N LYS A 100 3.72 -0.42 -2.97
CA LYS A 100 5.09 -0.85 -2.63
C LYS A 100 5.08 -2.28 -2.12
N GLY A 101 6.26 -2.85 -1.91
CA GLY A 101 6.36 -4.17 -1.32
C GLY A 101 7.76 -4.73 -1.39
N TRP A 102 7.90 -5.95 -0.92
CA TRP A 102 9.16 -6.68 -0.88
C TRP A 102 8.92 -8.19 -0.90
N LYS A 103 9.92 -8.94 -1.30
CA LYS A 103 9.94 -10.39 -1.20
C LYS A 103 11.14 -10.79 -0.34
N THR A 104 10.89 -11.48 0.76
CA THR A 104 11.94 -12.03 1.61
C THR A 104 12.68 -13.14 0.85
N PRO A 105 14.01 -13.27 0.97
CA PRO A 105 14.77 -14.38 0.39
C PRO A 105 14.13 -15.73 0.73
N ASP A 106 14.17 -16.65 -0.22
CA ASP A 106 13.64 -17.98 -0.04
C ASP A 106 14.41 -18.70 1.08
N ALA A 107 13.70 -19.27 2.04
CA ALA A 107 14.27 -20.00 3.17
C ALA A 107 14.03 -21.50 3.00
N VAL A 108 15.05 -22.30 3.29
CA VAL A 108 14.90 -23.76 3.39
C VAL A 108 14.26 -24.09 4.74
N VAL A 109 13.11 -24.76 4.70
CA VAL A 109 12.33 -25.13 5.88
C VAL A 109 11.93 -26.60 5.80
N GLN A 110 11.65 -27.18 6.96
CA GLN A 110 11.11 -28.53 7.02
C GLN A 110 9.68 -28.54 6.45
N VAL A 111 9.40 -29.45 5.52
CA VAL A 111 8.07 -29.66 4.94
C VAL A 111 7.14 -30.19 6.04
N ARG A 112 5.93 -29.67 6.06
CA ARG A 112 4.87 -30.07 6.98
C ARG A 112 3.63 -30.47 6.21
N ASP A 113 2.92 -31.46 6.75
CA ASP A 113 1.63 -31.89 6.22
C ASP A 113 0.50 -30.89 6.53
N ASP A 114 -0.72 -31.21 6.14
CA ASP A 114 -1.91 -30.38 6.38
C ASP A 114 -2.29 -30.29 7.89
N ALA A 115 -1.80 -31.22 8.73
CA ALA A 115 -1.96 -31.19 10.18
C ALA A 115 -0.87 -30.36 10.88
N GLY A 116 0.17 -29.93 10.12
CA GLY A 116 1.31 -29.18 10.63
C GLY A 116 2.42 -30.08 11.18
N GLU A 117 2.33 -31.41 11.02
CA GLU A 117 3.37 -32.35 11.43
C GLU A 117 4.50 -32.40 10.41
N PRO A 118 5.75 -32.61 10.85
CA PRO A 118 6.91 -32.72 9.96
C PRO A 118 6.79 -33.98 9.08
N VAL A 119 7.05 -33.82 7.80
CA VAL A 119 7.13 -34.93 6.84
C VAL A 119 8.56 -35.44 6.77
N PHE A 120 8.73 -36.76 6.78
CA PHE A 120 10.01 -37.44 6.67
C PHE A 120 10.04 -38.23 5.34
N ASP A 121 11.23 -38.39 4.82
CA ASP A 121 11.49 -39.26 3.67
C ASP A 121 11.33 -40.74 4.08
N ASP A 122 10.53 -41.50 3.33
CA ASP A 122 10.17 -42.89 3.66
C ASP A 122 11.36 -43.85 3.53
N GLU A 123 12.40 -43.49 2.73
CA GLU A 123 13.56 -44.38 2.51
C GLU A 123 14.70 -44.09 3.48
N THR A 124 14.92 -42.79 3.78
CA THR A 124 16.06 -42.37 4.60
C THR A 124 15.69 -42.07 6.04
N GLY A 125 14.39 -41.78 6.33
CA GLY A 125 13.92 -41.33 7.62
C GLY A 125 14.38 -39.90 7.97
N GLU A 126 14.99 -39.17 7.04
CA GLU A 126 15.41 -37.78 7.24
C GLU A 126 14.25 -36.79 7.04
N PRO A 127 14.29 -35.61 7.70
CA PRO A 127 13.29 -34.58 7.50
C PRO A 127 13.28 -34.10 6.04
N LEU A 128 12.14 -34.12 5.41
CA LEU A 128 11.99 -33.56 4.07
C LEU A 128 12.11 -32.04 4.11
N MET A 129 13.02 -31.46 3.34
CA MET A 129 13.27 -30.03 3.28
C MET A 129 12.65 -29.43 2.03
N GLY A 130 11.99 -28.29 2.19
CA GLY A 130 11.37 -27.54 1.10
C GLY A 130 11.77 -26.07 1.13
N ILE A 131 11.31 -25.32 0.13
CA ILE A 131 11.59 -23.88 -0.01
C ILE A 131 10.33 -23.09 0.33
N MET A 132 10.45 -22.18 1.29
CA MET A 132 9.39 -21.23 1.65
C MET A 132 9.75 -19.83 1.16
N SER A 133 8.79 -19.16 0.52
CA SER A 133 8.93 -17.77 0.09
C SER A 133 7.81 -16.89 0.64
N ARG A 134 8.16 -15.66 1.01
CA ARG A 134 7.20 -14.66 1.48
C ARG A 134 7.24 -13.44 0.56
N SER A 135 6.09 -13.02 0.06
CA SER A 135 5.90 -11.79 -0.70
C SER A 135 4.88 -10.89 -0.02
N THR A 136 5.26 -9.65 0.23
CA THR A 136 4.42 -8.67 0.90
C THR A 136 4.20 -7.48 -0.03
N THR A 137 2.94 -7.06 -0.18
CA THR A 137 2.53 -5.84 -0.86
C THR A 137 1.92 -4.88 0.15
N ALA A 138 2.10 -3.57 -0.05
CA ALA A 138 1.56 -2.53 0.81
C ALA A 138 1.17 -1.32 -0.05
N ASN A 139 -0.07 -0.87 0.11
CA ASN A 139 -0.58 0.32 -0.56
C ASN A 139 -0.62 1.47 0.42
N TYR A 140 -0.04 2.59 0.03
CA TYR A 140 0.09 3.79 0.83
C TYR A 140 -0.67 4.96 0.18
N LEU A 141 -1.20 5.82 1.02
CA LEU A 141 -1.53 7.20 0.65
C LEU A 141 -0.31 8.04 1.02
N GLU A 142 0.29 8.71 0.04
CA GLU A 142 1.52 9.50 0.18
C GLU A 142 1.27 10.98 -0.06
N LEU A 143 1.98 11.81 0.69
CA LEU A 143 1.95 13.27 0.61
C LEU A 143 3.39 13.79 0.48
N PRO A 144 3.99 13.73 -0.72
CA PRO A 144 5.27 14.37 -0.96
C PRO A 144 5.11 15.87 -1.20
N ILE A 145 6.14 16.63 -0.81
CA ILE A 145 6.29 18.05 -1.13
C ILE A 145 7.62 18.19 -1.88
N LEU A 146 7.52 18.38 -3.20
CA LEU A 146 8.69 18.40 -4.06
C LEU A 146 9.09 19.82 -4.45
N LEU A 147 10.37 20.14 -4.25
CA LEU A 147 11.01 21.27 -4.89
C LEU A 147 11.44 20.84 -6.30
N THR A 148 10.98 21.56 -7.33
CA THR A 148 11.20 21.21 -8.73
C THR A 148 11.99 22.30 -9.43
N GLY A 149 13.10 21.90 -10.07
CA GLY A 149 13.91 22.75 -10.93
C GLY A 149 13.70 22.44 -12.40
N TYR A 150 13.60 23.48 -13.23
CA TYR A 150 13.41 23.39 -14.68
C TYR A 150 14.64 23.93 -15.40
N LEU A 151 15.37 23.06 -16.07
CA LEU A 151 16.49 23.42 -16.93
C LEU A 151 16.00 23.46 -18.37
N ARG A 152 15.96 24.67 -18.98
CA ARG A 152 15.45 24.87 -20.31
C ARG A 152 16.43 24.30 -21.35
N LEU A 153 15.97 23.35 -22.16
CA LEU A 153 16.74 22.72 -23.23
C LEU A 153 16.35 23.23 -24.61
N GLY A 154 15.25 23.98 -24.72
CA GLY A 154 14.73 24.51 -25.97
C GLY A 154 13.39 25.22 -25.81
N PRO A 155 12.70 25.59 -26.88
CA PRO A 155 11.37 26.18 -26.80
C PRO A 155 10.40 25.21 -26.11
N SER A 156 9.90 25.57 -24.90
CA SER A 156 8.96 24.78 -24.12
C SER A 156 9.40 23.32 -23.86
N ARG A 157 10.70 23.10 -23.73
CA ARG A 157 11.30 21.79 -23.43
C ARG A 157 12.23 21.91 -22.22
N TYR A 158 12.06 21.06 -21.24
CA TYR A 158 12.79 21.16 -19.98
C TYR A 158 13.33 19.81 -19.51
N LEU A 159 14.53 19.83 -18.98
CA LEU A 159 14.97 18.80 -18.04
C LEU A 159 14.39 19.18 -16.67
N VAL A 160 13.64 18.26 -16.08
CA VAL A 160 12.94 18.47 -14.81
C VAL A 160 13.64 17.63 -13.74
N LEU A 161 14.09 18.30 -12.69
CA LEU A 161 14.67 17.65 -11.52
C LEU A 161 13.83 18.04 -10.31
N ALA A 162 13.33 17.08 -9.58
CA ALA A 162 12.56 17.36 -8.38
C ALA A 162 13.02 16.48 -7.22
N GLY A 163 12.86 17.01 -6.00
CA GLY A 163 13.16 16.26 -4.79
C GLY A 163 12.55 16.91 -3.57
N GLY A 164 12.22 16.07 -2.59
CA GLY A 164 11.65 16.54 -1.35
C GLY A 164 11.19 15.43 -0.42
N PRO A 165 10.78 15.78 0.81
CA PRO A 165 10.28 14.82 1.78
C PRO A 165 8.88 14.32 1.40
N TYR A 166 8.58 13.10 1.83
CA TYR A 166 7.22 12.56 1.84
C TYR A 166 6.88 11.97 3.20
N VAL A 167 5.59 11.95 3.49
CA VAL A 167 4.99 11.14 4.54
C VAL A 167 3.92 10.27 3.92
N ALA A 168 3.72 9.07 4.47
CA ALA A 168 2.77 8.12 3.92
C ALA A 168 2.06 7.31 5.01
N TRP A 169 0.84 6.89 4.70
CA TRP A 169 0.03 6.06 5.56
C TRP A 169 -0.43 4.78 4.83
N GLY A 170 -0.10 3.62 5.39
CA GLY A 170 -0.46 2.32 4.87
C GLY A 170 -1.96 2.05 5.01
N MET A 171 -2.64 1.89 3.87
CA MET A 171 -4.08 1.67 3.79
C MET A 171 -4.44 0.20 3.70
N ALA A 172 -3.77 -0.54 2.80
CA ALA A 172 -4.08 -1.92 2.48
C ALA A 172 -2.82 -2.66 2.02
N GLY A 173 -2.91 -3.97 1.95
CA GLY A 173 -1.83 -4.83 1.45
C GLY A 173 -2.04 -6.27 1.88
N LYS A 174 -1.25 -7.16 1.27
CA LYS A 174 -1.30 -8.60 1.56
C LYS A 174 0.11 -9.16 1.68
N SER A 175 0.31 -10.00 2.67
CA SER A 175 1.50 -10.84 2.82
C SER A 175 1.12 -12.28 2.52
N LYS A 176 1.76 -12.85 1.52
CA LYS A 176 1.52 -14.22 1.05
C LYS A 176 2.74 -15.06 1.34
N VAL A 177 2.55 -16.16 2.03
CA VAL A 177 3.56 -17.19 2.25
C VAL A 177 3.22 -18.39 1.40
N LYS A 178 4.18 -18.81 0.58
CA LYS A 178 4.11 -20.00 -0.25
C LYS A 178 5.27 -20.92 0.08
N GLY A 179 5.03 -22.21 0.05
CA GLY A 179 6.08 -23.19 0.27
C GLY A 179 5.70 -24.56 -0.27
N ASP A 180 6.64 -25.51 -0.15
CA ASP A 180 6.42 -26.90 -0.48
C ASP A 180 5.69 -27.56 0.70
N GLN A 181 4.56 -28.19 0.41
CA GLN A 181 3.74 -28.88 1.39
C GLN A 181 3.82 -30.40 1.31
N GLU A 182 4.28 -30.94 0.20
CA GLU A 182 4.39 -32.39 -0.03
C GLU A 182 5.57 -32.68 -0.97
N GLN A 183 5.95 -33.95 -1.10
CA GLN A 183 6.98 -34.45 -2.02
C GLN A 183 6.78 -34.07 -3.49
N SER A 184 5.60 -33.62 -3.88
CA SER A 184 5.27 -33.26 -5.26
C SER A 184 5.95 -31.97 -5.78
N GLY A 185 6.69 -31.24 -4.93
CA GLY A 185 7.39 -30.00 -5.31
C GLY A 185 6.46 -28.86 -5.73
N SER A 186 5.15 -29.00 -5.59
CA SER A 186 4.20 -27.94 -5.90
C SER A 186 4.15 -26.91 -4.76
N ARG A 187 4.42 -25.64 -5.09
CA ARG A 187 4.30 -24.56 -4.12
C ARG A 187 2.83 -24.27 -3.85
N LYS A 188 2.39 -24.53 -2.64
CA LYS A 188 1.04 -24.20 -2.17
C LYS A 188 1.06 -22.92 -1.34
N LEU A 189 -0.07 -22.21 -1.30
CA LEU A 189 -0.25 -21.05 -0.43
C LEU A 189 -0.49 -21.56 1.01
N TYR A 190 0.41 -21.20 1.93
CA TYR A 190 0.23 -21.53 3.34
C TYR A 190 -0.75 -20.57 4.03
N TYR A 191 -0.54 -19.25 3.83
CA TYR A 191 -1.48 -18.26 4.35
C TYR A 191 -1.42 -16.95 3.56
N ASP A 192 -2.51 -16.19 3.63
CA ASP A 192 -2.66 -14.85 3.06
C ASP A 192 -3.23 -13.95 4.15
N GLU A 193 -2.42 -13.03 4.67
CA GLU A 193 -2.81 -12.08 5.70
C GLU A 193 -2.72 -10.64 5.18
N LYS A 194 -3.53 -9.76 5.77
CA LYS A 194 -3.41 -8.33 5.51
C LYS A 194 -2.09 -7.83 6.09
N THR A 195 -1.32 -7.07 5.30
CA THR A 195 0.00 -6.58 5.66
C THR A 195 0.01 -5.82 6.98
N PHE A 196 -0.96 -4.94 7.17
CA PHE A 196 -1.01 -4.05 8.33
C PHE A 196 -1.75 -4.62 9.55
N ASP A 197 -2.28 -5.83 9.45
CA ASP A 197 -2.86 -6.56 10.59
C ASP A 197 -1.83 -7.50 11.22
N GLN A 198 -0.66 -7.68 10.58
CA GLN A 198 0.43 -8.49 11.12
C GLN A 198 1.05 -7.83 12.33
N ARG A 199 1.44 -8.66 13.31
CA ARG A 199 2.12 -8.18 14.52
C ARG A 199 3.44 -7.49 14.16
N GLY A 200 3.58 -6.24 14.56
CA GLY A 200 4.79 -5.44 14.32
C GLY A 200 4.83 -4.76 12.95
N ALA A 201 3.78 -4.82 12.14
CA ALA A 201 3.68 -4.02 10.92
C ALA A 201 3.34 -2.57 11.26
N HIS A 202 4.05 -1.62 10.64
CA HIS A 202 3.83 -0.20 10.81
C HIS A 202 3.13 0.38 9.60
N ARG A 203 2.10 1.21 9.82
CA ARG A 203 1.37 1.90 8.76
C ARG A 203 2.05 3.19 8.32
N PHE A 204 2.83 3.81 9.20
CA PHE A 204 3.53 5.06 8.90
C PHE A 204 4.79 4.79 8.11
N ASP A 205 4.98 5.54 7.02
CA ASP A 205 6.22 5.62 6.25
C ASP A 205 6.59 7.10 6.02
N ALA A 206 7.86 7.39 5.93
CA ALA A 206 8.39 8.71 5.63
C ALA A 206 9.77 8.57 4.98
N GLY A 207 10.11 9.51 4.10
CA GLY A 207 11.38 9.46 3.40
C GLY A 207 11.61 10.65 2.50
N LEU A 208 12.49 10.45 1.51
CA LEU A 208 12.73 11.37 0.40
C LEU A 208 12.22 10.75 -0.90
N GLN A 209 11.61 11.59 -1.73
CA GLN A 209 11.29 11.30 -3.11
C GLN A 209 12.18 12.15 -4.01
N ALA A 210 12.72 11.54 -5.06
CA ALA A 210 13.50 12.21 -6.09
C ALA A 210 12.93 11.86 -7.46
N PHE A 211 12.96 12.82 -8.38
CA PHE A 211 12.51 12.67 -9.76
C PHE A 211 13.49 13.34 -10.71
N ALA A 212 13.78 12.69 -11.82
CA ALA A 212 14.51 13.24 -12.95
C ALA A 212 13.79 12.86 -14.24
N GLY A 213 13.48 13.86 -15.09
CA GLY A 213 12.71 13.59 -16.31
C GLY A 213 12.81 14.69 -17.34
N TYR A 214 12.19 14.43 -18.48
CA TYR A 214 12.11 15.32 -19.61
C TYR A 214 10.66 15.75 -19.84
N GLN A 215 10.43 17.05 -19.89
CA GLN A 215 9.13 17.64 -20.21
C GLN A 215 9.12 18.11 -21.66
N PHE A 216 8.14 17.61 -22.40
CA PHE A 216 7.88 17.97 -23.79
C PHE A 216 7.07 19.26 -23.88
N GLN A 217 7.06 19.86 -25.05
CA GLN A 217 6.26 21.07 -25.35
C GLN A 217 4.75 20.85 -25.15
N SER A 218 4.27 19.62 -25.28
CA SER A 218 2.87 19.22 -25.04
C SER A 218 2.44 19.21 -23.57
N GLY A 219 3.34 19.48 -22.61
CA GLY A 219 3.10 19.33 -21.18
C GLY A 219 3.33 17.91 -20.67
N ILE A 220 3.55 16.93 -21.55
CA ILE A 220 3.89 15.55 -21.15
C ILE A 220 5.29 15.52 -20.56
N THR A 221 5.44 14.83 -19.44
CA THR A 221 6.73 14.61 -18.76
C THR A 221 6.97 13.11 -18.64
N VAL A 222 8.17 12.65 -19.01
CA VAL A 222 8.62 11.25 -18.84
C VAL A 222 9.89 11.27 -18.01
N GLY A 223 9.99 10.40 -17.01
CA GLY A 223 11.16 10.38 -16.15
C GLY A 223 11.24 9.15 -15.24
N ILE A 224 12.24 9.18 -14.40
CA ILE A 224 12.47 8.18 -13.37
C ILE A 224 12.21 8.84 -12.01
N GLU A 225 11.46 8.16 -11.17
CA GLU A 225 11.18 8.53 -9.80
C GLU A 225 11.74 7.48 -8.85
N ALA A 226 12.29 7.90 -7.73
CA ALA A 226 12.77 7.02 -6.68
C ALA A 226 12.32 7.52 -5.31
N ASP A 227 11.87 6.60 -4.46
CA ASP A 227 11.54 6.85 -3.06
C ASP A 227 12.56 6.17 -2.16
N PHE A 228 13.08 6.91 -1.19
CA PHE A 228 14.06 6.49 -0.19
C PHE A 228 13.42 6.58 1.20
N GLY A 229 12.82 5.49 1.69
CA GLY A 229 12.18 5.44 3.00
C GLY A 229 13.18 5.50 4.15
N TRP A 230 12.84 6.26 5.18
CA TRP A 230 13.60 6.35 6.44
C TRP A 230 12.89 5.65 7.59
N ALA A 231 11.55 5.66 7.56
CA ALA A 231 10.75 4.99 8.56
C ALA A 231 10.86 3.47 8.43
N LYS A 232 10.81 2.78 9.57
CA LYS A 232 10.76 1.32 9.58
C LYS A 232 9.34 0.85 9.30
N CYS A 233 9.18 -0.01 8.30
CA CYS A 233 7.89 -0.60 7.92
C CYS A 233 7.45 -1.73 8.84
N SER A 234 8.38 -2.28 9.63
CA SER A 234 8.11 -3.34 10.58
C SER A 234 9.05 -3.30 11.79
N ALA A 235 8.69 -4.02 12.84
CA ALA A 235 9.55 -4.24 14.00
C ALA A 235 10.90 -4.90 13.63
N ALA A 236 10.95 -5.67 12.53
CA ALA A 236 12.18 -6.25 11.99
C ALA A 236 13.09 -5.22 11.28
N GLY A 237 12.61 -3.99 11.04
CA GLY A 237 13.45 -2.87 10.62
C GLY A 237 13.51 -2.59 9.12
N GLY A 238 12.77 -3.28 8.27
CA GLY A 238 12.71 -2.99 6.82
C GLY A 238 12.32 -1.53 6.54
N ARG A 239 12.92 -0.92 5.51
CA ARG A 239 12.61 0.44 5.03
C ARG A 239 12.33 0.38 3.54
N ASN A 240 11.31 1.07 3.08
CA ASN A 240 10.90 1.08 1.68
C ASN A 240 11.95 1.73 0.78
N LEU A 241 12.16 1.10 -0.37
CA LEU A 241 12.91 1.64 -1.49
C LEU A 241 12.11 1.35 -2.76
N SER A 242 11.86 2.35 -3.59
CA SER A 242 11.21 2.13 -4.89
C SER A 242 11.86 2.93 -6.00
N SER A 243 11.74 2.40 -7.23
CA SER A 243 12.16 3.08 -8.44
C SER A 243 11.12 2.83 -9.52
N LEU A 244 10.63 3.91 -10.15
CA LEU A 244 9.52 3.88 -11.09
C LEU A 244 9.86 4.67 -12.34
N LEU A 245 9.44 4.16 -13.49
CA LEU A 245 9.29 4.94 -14.71
C LEU A 245 7.96 5.69 -14.62
N THR A 246 7.98 7.01 -14.76
CA THR A 246 6.84 7.88 -14.53
C THR A 246 6.48 8.66 -15.78
N LEU A 247 5.19 8.69 -16.07
CA LEU A 247 4.57 9.55 -17.08
C LEU A 247 3.70 10.59 -16.37
N GLY A 248 3.95 11.84 -16.63
CA GLY A 248 3.21 12.97 -16.07
C GLY A 248 2.60 13.86 -17.13
N TYR A 249 1.64 14.67 -16.74
CA TYR A 249 1.05 15.73 -17.55
C TYR A 249 0.85 16.99 -16.70
N HIS A 250 1.24 18.12 -17.27
CA HIS A 250 1.07 19.47 -16.71
C HIS A 250 0.08 20.23 -17.58
N PHE A 251 -1.00 20.70 -16.97
CA PHE A 251 -2.07 21.48 -17.63
C PHE A 251 -1.70 22.93 -17.83
#